data_2e7277fd630822cae7d1fc7426b3a249
#
_entry.id   2e7277fd630822cae7d1fc7426b3a249
#
_cell.length_a   1.000
_cell.length_b   1.000
_cell.length_c   1.000
_cell.angle_alpha   90.00
_cell.angle_beta   90.00
_cell.angle_gamma   90.00
#
_symmetry.space_group_name_H-M   'P 1'
#
loop_
_entity.id
_entity.type
_entity.pdbx_description
1 polymer ?
#
loop_
_entity_poly.entity_id
_entity_poly.type
_entity_poly.pdbx_seq_one_letter_code
_entity_poly.pdbx_strand_id
1 'polypeptide(L)'
;MLLKKITPKTTKSLFFAASLLLMSSINLYAQETCIPPLTPTISGNLTICEGEDAQIIATVDADEVRWYSAENHGDLLHTGFDFTLENLEDNISIWAEGVNLDTEGVNYTGGGRLNPGDYTGGAAVSPASSPWGLRFTLTKNIVLNSVDVFIKEENPGVMVIQLKDENYQVLEEVIVSTPAGNDTEPLQHTIDLNLNIPAGVNYSLVASTSPKLVREGINYHNGFPYLLGDVGVITQGMLQDTPGANNASTYYFFYNWAFTAFEDCVSDRVGVDIIVNEIPQMPVGEQQQTFVAGETLNDLDVEGVNLTWYADNSGDQELDGTTELTDGATYFASQSNEGCESEFLAVTVSLTLNVNTPIADEIAIWPVPASEFIFISNIEKVNSVKIFNTLGQSVKNIGDTNEKIYVGDLAKGIYLIRVGTSSNVISKQIIIE
;
A
#
# COMPACT_ATOMS: atom_id res chain seq x y z
N MET A 1 63.11 -40.56 -75.70
CA MET A 1 62.49 -41.69 -76.38
C MET A 1 61.00 -41.57 -76.16
N LEU A 2 60.35 -40.98 -77.18
CA LEU A 2 59.17 -41.55 -77.87
C LEU A 2 58.01 -41.92 -77.02
N LEU A 3 56.71 -41.53 -77.16
CA LEU A 3 55.88 -41.17 -78.32
C LEU A 3 54.54 -40.62 -77.68
N LYS A 4 54.05 -39.48 -78.04
CA LYS A 4 52.94 -39.18 -78.99
C LYS A 4 51.76 -40.16 -79.01
N LYS A 5 50.53 -39.67 -78.60
CA LYS A 5 49.30 -39.84 -79.40
C LYS A 5 48.16 -39.09 -78.76
N ILE A 6 47.66 -38.05 -79.37
CA ILE A 6 46.53 -37.85 -80.25
C ILE A 6 45.17 -38.12 -79.66
N THR A 7 44.42 -37.02 -79.64
CA THR A 7 42.99 -36.88 -79.38
C THR A 7 42.08 -37.62 -80.34
N PRO A 8 40.80 -37.84 -80.01
CA PRO A 8 39.76 -37.16 -80.77
C PRO A 8 38.69 -36.44 -79.94
N LYS A 9 38.25 -35.37 -80.57
CA LYS A 9 37.06 -34.60 -80.24
C LYS A 9 35.76 -35.45 -80.28
N THR A 10 34.94 -35.35 -79.27
CA THR A 10 33.52 -35.66 -79.45
C THR A 10 32.68 -34.52 -78.87
N THR A 11 32.01 -33.82 -79.73
CA THR A 11 30.96 -32.89 -79.55
C THR A 11 29.78 -33.58 -78.77
N LYS A 12 29.41 -33.05 -77.57
CA LYS A 12 28.14 -33.35 -76.98
C LYS A 12 27.35 -32.06 -76.77
N SER A 13 26.15 -32.07 -77.37
CA SER A 13 25.17 -31.03 -77.31
C SER A 13 24.80 -30.63 -75.85
N LEU A 14 24.80 -29.34 -75.62
CA LEU A 14 24.23 -28.75 -74.44
C LEU A 14 22.74 -28.83 -74.55
N PHE A 15 22.10 -29.65 -73.71
CA PHE A 15 20.71 -29.47 -73.33
C PHE A 15 20.67 -28.48 -72.14
N PHE A 16 20.20 -27.25 -72.40
CA PHE A 16 19.78 -26.32 -71.36
C PHE A 16 18.45 -26.80 -70.79
N ALA A 17 18.50 -27.43 -69.63
CA ALA A 17 17.32 -27.59 -68.82
C ALA A 17 17.12 -26.28 -68.02
N ALA A 18 16.21 -25.42 -68.45
CA ALA A 18 15.76 -24.28 -67.71
C ALA A 18 14.92 -24.82 -66.52
N SER A 19 15.56 -24.95 -65.36
CA SER A 19 14.81 -25.12 -64.09
C SER A 19 14.21 -23.76 -63.73
N LEU A 20 12.88 -23.66 -63.91
CA LEU A 20 12.05 -22.57 -63.43
C LEU A 20 12.08 -22.65 -61.89
N LEU A 21 12.97 -21.89 -61.24
CA LEU A 21 12.85 -21.62 -59.81
C LEU A 21 11.60 -20.74 -59.63
N LEU A 22 10.49 -21.34 -59.20
CA LEU A 22 9.43 -20.60 -58.52
C LEU A 22 10.04 -20.09 -57.24
N MET A 23 10.52 -18.86 -57.22
CA MET A 23 10.67 -18.10 -56.00
C MET A 23 9.25 -17.78 -55.51
N SER A 24 8.73 -18.61 -54.61
CA SER A 24 7.67 -18.19 -53.73
C SER A 24 8.24 -17.03 -52.90
N SER A 25 7.78 -15.83 -53.18
CA SER A 25 7.99 -14.69 -52.29
C SER A 25 7.34 -15.04 -50.96
N ILE A 26 8.12 -15.59 -50.06
CA ILE A 26 7.76 -15.57 -48.63
C ILE A 26 7.82 -14.09 -48.29
N ASN A 27 6.66 -13.43 -48.23
CA ASN A 27 6.54 -12.18 -47.53
C ASN A 27 6.84 -12.50 -46.07
N LEU A 28 8.12 -12.39 -45.69
CA LEU A 28 8.45 -12.16 -44.28
C LEU A 28 7.89 -10.77 -43.97
N TYR A 29 6.69 -10.70 -43.51
CA TYR A 29 6.30 -9.57 -42.71
C TYR A 29 7.24 -9.62 -41.50
N ALA A 30 8.15 -8.66 -41.43
CA ALA A 30 8.87 -8.41 -40.19
C ALA A 30 7.76 -8.13 -39.18
N GLN A 31 7.55 -9.07 -38.26
CA GLN A 31 6.75 -8.83 -37.07
C GLN A 31 7.44 -7.63 -36.41
N GLU A 32 6.79 -6.48 -36.36
CA GLU A 32 7.31 -5.36 -35.61
C GLU A 32 7.53 -5.88 -34.21
N THR A 33 8.78 -6.07 -33.87
CA THR A 33 9.14 -6.51 -32.53
C THR A 33 8.73 -5.39 -31.60
N CYS A 34 7.76 -5.68 -30.79
CA CYS A 34 7.36 -4.87 -29.67
C CYS A 34 8.60 -4.32 -28.96
N ILE A 35 8.73 -3.01 -28.83
CA ILE A 35 9.84 -2.37 -28.11
C ILE A 35 9.37 -2.14 -26.68
N PRO A 36 9.93 -2.91 -25.70
CA PRO A 36 9.61 -2.70 -24.31
C PRO A 36 9.95 -1.27 -23.89
N PRO A 37 9.11 -0.61 -23.09
CA PRO A 37 9.47 0.67 -22.49
C PRO A 37 10.64 0.50 -21.53
N LEU A 38 11.24 1.61 -21.12
CA LEU A 38 12.24 1.60 -20.06
C LEU A 38 11.58 1.22 -18.72
N THR A 39 12.36 0.65 -17.82
CA THR A 39 11.92 0.41 -16.44
C THR A 39 11.50 1.72 -15.79
N PRO A 40 10.34 1.78 -15.11
CA PRO A 40 9.85 2.98 -14.45
C PRO A 40 10.80 3.49 -13.36
N THR A 41 10.86 4.81 -13.20
CA THR A 41 11.48 5.43 -12.03
C THR A 41 10.38 5.79 -11.03
N ILE A 42 10.54 5.32 -9.78
CA ILE A 42 9.52 5.52 -8.74
C ILE A 42 9.94 6.67 -7.82
N SER A 43 8.97 7.50 -7.45
CA SER A 43 9.10 8.60 -6.50
C SER A 43 7.84 8.70 -5.64
N GLY A 44 7.93 9.42 -4.51
CA GLY A 44 6.81 9.60 -3.58
C GLY A 44 7.25 9.54 -2.13
N ASN A 45 6.30 9.42 -1.22
CA ASN A 45 6.57 9.24 0.21
C ASN A 45 6.78 7.75 0.52
N LEU A 46 8.04 7.32 0.44
CA LEU A 46 8.45 5.93 0.67
C LEU A 46 8.72 5.59 2.15
N THR A 47 8.61 6.58 3.03
CA THR A 47 8.70 6.40 4.48
C THR A 47 7.56 7.19 5.11
N ILE A 48 6.70 6.52 5.83
CA ILE A 48 5.47 7.05 6.41
C ILE A 48 5.31 6.54 7.84
N CYS A 49 4.35 7.09 8.57
CA CYS A 49 3.96 6.58 9.87
C CYS A 49 2.80 5.57 9.76
N GLU A 50 2.71 4.69 10.74
CA GLU A 50 1.60 3.72 10.86
C GLU A 50 0.25 4.41 10.72
N GLY A 51 -0.62 3.85 9.86
CA GLY A 51 -1.95 4.40 9.56
C GLY A 51 -1.97 5.51 8.52
N GLU A 52 -0.83 5.93 7.98
CA GLU A 52 -0.79 6.93 6.89
C GLU A 52 -0.89 6.27 5.51
N ASP A 53 -1.18 7.11 4.52
CA ASP A 53 -1.24 6.72 3.12
C ASP A 53 0.11 6.95 2.43
N ALA A 54 0.57 5.97 1.67
CA ALA A 54 1.71 6.13 0.78
C ALA A 54 1.25 6.53 -0.62
N GLN A 55 1.68 7.69 -1.10
CA GLN A 55 1.46 8.17 -2.46
C GLN A 55 2.73 8.01 -3.27
N ILE A 56 2.67 7.19 -4.31
CA ILE A 56 3.79 6.89 -5.18
C ILE A 56 3.47 7.20 -6.63
N ILE A 57 4.48 7.61 -7.38
CA ILE A 57 4.38 7.99 -8.78
C ILE A 57 5.47 7.27 -9.56
N ALA A 58 5.06 6.60 -10.63
CA ALA A 58 5.97 6.04 -11.62
C ALA A 58 6.16 7.02 -12.78
N THR A 59 7.40 7.21 -13.19
CA THR A 59 7.75 8.01 -14.37
C THR A 59 8.43 7.12 -15.39
N VAL A 60 7.79 6.99 -16.54
CA VAL A 60 8.28 6.21 -17.70
C VAL A 60 7.59 6.70 -18.97
N ASP A 61 8.24 6.54 -20.11
CA ASP A 61 7.63 6.76 -21.42
C ASP A 61 6.97 5.44 -21.87
N ALA A 62 5.70 5.28 -21.49
CA ALA A 62 4.87 4.10 -21.72
C ALA A 62 3.40 4.51 -21.78
N ASP A 63 2.52 3.65 -22.30
CA ASP A 63 1.07 3.92 -22.34
C ASP A 63 0.43 3.82 -20.96
N GLU A 64 0.89 2.88 -20.14
CA GLU A 64 0.43 2.70 -18.75
C GLU A 64 1.53 2.12 -17.86
N VAL A 65 1.29 2.13 -16.55
CA VAL A 65 2.09 1.43 -15.54
C VAL A 65 1.19 0.43 -14.82
N ARG A 66 1.68 -0.78 -14.62
CA ARG A 66 1.02 -1.84 -13.85
C ARG A 66 1.79 -2.11 -12.57
N TRP A 67 1.07 -2.18 -11.44
CA TRP A 67 1.64 -2.42 -10.11
C TRP A 67 1.26 -3.80 -9.59
N TYR A 68 2.22 -4.52 -9.03
CA TYR A 68 2.07 -5.91 -8.61
C TYR A 68 2.52 -6.17 -7.19
N SER A 69 1.97 -7.23 -6.58
CA SER A 69 2.33 -7.68 -5.23
C SER A 69 3.68 -8.40 -5.16
N ALA A 70 4.29 -8.79 -6.29
CA ALA A 70 5.58 -9.47 -6.34
C ALA A 70 6.31 -9.23 -7.67
N GLU A 71 7.63 -9.42 -7.66
CA GLU A 71 8.49 -9.33 -8.85
C GLU A 71 8.03 -10.30 -9.94
N ASN A 72 7.71 -11.53 -9.55
CA ASN A 72 7.29 -12.59 -10.46
C ASN A 72 5.97 -13.19 -9.97
N HIS A 73 5.01 -13.41 -10.85
CA HIS A 73 3.73 -14.06 -10.57
C HIS A 73 2.87 -13.36 -9.49
N GLY A 74 3.16 -12.08 -9.19
CA GLY A 74 2.35 -11.29 -8.27
C GLY A 74 1.00 -10.91 -8.85
N ASP A 75 0.02 -10.68 -7.97
CA ASP A 75 -1.29 -10.17 -8.35
C ASP A 75 -1.17 -8.72 -8.82
N LEU A 76 -1.95 -8.35 -9.83
CA LEU A 76 -2.10 -6.95 -10.27
C LEU A 76 -2.86 -6.17 -9.19
N LEU A 77 -2.21 -5.17 -8.62
CA LEU A 77 -2.76 -4.32 -7.56
C LEU A 77 -3.43 -3.07 -8.12
N HIS A 78 -2.78 -2.44 -9.11
CA HIS A 78 -3.24 -1.18 -9.68
C HIS A 78 -2.71 -0.99 -11.10
N THR A 79 -3.43 -0.17 -11.91
CA THR A 79 -3.00 0.32 -13.23
C THR A 79 -3.09 1.83 -13.25
N GLY A 80 -2.00 2.50 -13.58
CA GLY A 80 -1.88 3.96 -13.61
C GLY A 80 -0.49 4.42 -13.21
N PHE A 81 -0.15 5.67 -13.52
CA PHE A 81 1.16 6.24 -13.21
C PHE A 81 1.29 6.63 -11.73
N ASP A 82 0.19 6.91 -11.07
CA ASP A 82 0.10 7.21 -9.65
C ASP A 82 -0.64 6.08 -8.93
N PHE A 83 -0.17 5.74 -7.75
CA PHE A 83 -0.78 4.71 -6.91
C PHE A 83 -0.76 5.16 -5.44
N THR A 84 -1.92 5.10 -4.79
CA THR A 84 -2.05 5.36 -3.35
C THR A 84 -2.35 4.06 -2.64
N LEU A 85 -1.51 3.76 -1.65
CA LEU A 85 -1.71 2.65 -0.72
C LEU A 85 -2.25 3.25 0.58
N GLU A 86 -3.48 2.94 0.92
CA GLU A 86 -4.20 3.55 2.02
C GLU A 86 -3.95 2.82 3.35
N ASN A 87 -3.83 3.58 4.45
CA ASN A 87 -3.81 3.10 5.83
C ASN A 87 -2.84 1.94 6.05
N LEU A 88 -1.55 2.16 5.76
CA LEU A 88 -0.53 1.13 5.92
C LEU A 88 -0.15 0.95 7.39
N GLU A 89 -0.18 -0.29 7.86
CA GLU A 89 0.20 -0.68 9.22
C GLU A 89 1.59 -1.35 9.27
N ASP A 90 2.02 -1.96 8.15
CA ASP A 90 3.27 -2.71 8.04
C ASP A 90 4.05 -2.30 6.79
N ASN A 91 5.36 -2.55 6.80
CA ASN A 91 6.21 -2.40 5.63
C ASN A 91 5.69 -3.24 4.46
N ILE A 92 5.68 -2.67 3.26
CA ILE A 92 5.25 -3.37 2.05
C ILE A 92 6.23 -3.17 0.91
N SER A 93 6.45 -4.23 0.15
CA SER A 93 7.18 -4.17 -1.13
C SER A 93 6.20 -4.42 -2.26
N ILE A 94 6.25 -3.58 -3.28
CA ILE A 94 5.46 -3.70 -4.50
C ILE A 94 6.35 -3.51 -5.72
N TRP A 95 5.85 -3.90 -6.89
CA TRP A 95 6.63 -3.85 -8.13
C TRP A 95 5.84 -3.15 -9.22
N ALA A 96 6.53 -2.34 -10.02
CA ALA A 96 5.95 -1.62 -11.14
C ALA A 96 6.63 -2.02 -12.46
N GLU A 97 5.85 -2.13 -13.53
CA GLU A 97 6.32 -2.26 -14.90
C GLU A 97 5.66 -1.22 -15.80
N GLY A 98 6.40 -0.67 -16.74
CA GLY A 98 5.86 0.13 -17.83
C GLY A 98 5.32 -0.77 -18.93
N VAL A 99 4.24 -0.36 -19.57
CA VAL A 99 3.53 -1.14 -20.58
C VAL A 99 3.23 -0.28 -21.80
N ASN A 100 3.68 -0.70 -22.97
CA ASN A 100 3.18 -0.22 -24.24
C ASN A 100 2.13 -1.20 -24.74
N LEU A 101 0.91 -0.71 -24.95
CA LEU A 101 -0.23 -1.53 -25.35
C LEU A 101 -0.12 -1.91 -26.83
N ASP A 102 -0.28 -3.20 -27.12
CA ASP A 102 -0.47 -3.65 -28.49
C ASP A 102 -1.92 -3.34 -28.94
N THR A 103 -2.09 -2.33 -29.77
CA THR A 103 -3.40 -1.91 -30.27
C THR A 103 -3.74 -2.48 -31.64
N GLU A 104 -2.76 -3.01 -32.36
CA GLU A 104 -2.96 -3.56 -33.72
C GLU A 104 -3.15 -5.06 -33.72
N GLY A 105 -2.39 -5.76 -32.89
CA GLY A 105 -2.43 -7.21 -32.76
C GLY A 105 -1.96 -7.96 -34.00
N VAL A 106 -1.85 -9.27 -33.88
CA VAL A 106 -1.54 -10.19 -34.97
C VAL A 106 -2.77 -11.02 -35.33
N ASN A 107 -3.13 -10.99 -36.62
CA ASN A 107 -4.29 -11.74 -37.12
C ASN A 107 -3.92 -13.19 -37.43
N TYR A 108 -4.69 -14.10 -36.87
CA TYR A 108 -4.62 -15.54 -37.10
C TYR A 108 -5.88 -16.03 -37.80
N THR A 109 -5.72 -16.96 -38.72
CA THR A 109 -6.80 -17.68 -39.39
C THR A 109 -6.50 -19.17 -39.39
N GLY A 110 -7.56 -20.00 -39.36
CA GLY A 110 -7.39 -21.44 -39.39
C GLY A 110 -6.99 -22.05 -38.06
N GLY A 111 -7.25 -21.35 -36.94
CA GLY A 111 -7.01 -21.88 -35.61
C GLY A 111 -7.90 -23.08 -35.33
N GLY A 112 -7.43 -24.01 -34.51
CA GLY A 112 -8.13 -25.24 -34.19
C GLY A 112 -8.22 -26.22 -35.37
N ARG A 113 -9.40 -26.79 -35.58
CA ARG A 113 -9.69 -27.66 -36.72
C ARG A 113 -10.31 -26.86 -37.86
N LEU A 114 -9.73 -26.97 -39.04
CA LEU A 114 -10.17 -26.16 -40.21
C LEU A 114 -11.53 -26.56 -40.74
N ASN A 115 -11.69 -27.86 -40.99
CA ASN A 115 -12.90 -28.42 -41.59
C ASN A 115 -13.23 -29.79 -40.99
N PRO A 116 -14.47 -30.23 -40.98
CA PRO A 116 -14.78 -31.63 -40.72
C PRO A 116 -14.09 -32.54 -41.74
N GLY A 117 -13.51 -33.64 -41.27
CA GLY A 117 -12.89 -34.62 -42.17
C GLY A 117 -13.92 -35.49 -42.91
N ASP A 118 -15.07 -35.68 -42.33
CA ASP A 118 -16.20 -36.42 -42.91
C ASP A 118 -17.53 -35.94 -42.33
N TYR A 119 -18.47 -35.59 -43.21
CA TYR A 119 -19.80 -35.13 -42.81
C TYR A 119 -20.69 -36.28 -42.30
N THR A 120 -20.28 -37.54 -42.49
CA THR A 120 -20.99 -38.73 -42.01
C THR A 120 -20.75 -38.97 -40.49
N GLY A 121 -19.79 -38.29 -39.92
CA GLY A 121 -19.35 -38.46 -38.53
C GLY A 121 -20.35 -38.10 -37.46
N GLY A 122 -21.50 -37.63 -37.83
CA GLY A 122 -22.62 -37.32 -36.96
C GLY A 122 -23.00 -35.85 -36.96
N ALA A 123 -24.19 -35.61 -36.48
CA ALA A 123 -24.72 -34.28 -36.26
C ALA A 123 -25.46 -34.24 -34.92
N ALA A 124 -25.56 -33.08 -34.36
CA ALA A 124 -26.28 -32.89 -33.10
C ALA A 124 -26.90 -31.51 -33.01
N VAL A 125 -27.97 -31.42 -32.26
CA VAL A 125 -28.53 -30.19 -31.71
C VAL A 125 -28.03 -30.09 -30.29
N SER A 126 -27.41 -28.96 -29.91
CA SER A 126 -26.99 -28.75 -28.53
C SER A 126 -28.20 -28.56 -27.61
N PRO A 127 -28.37 -29.37 -26.57
CA PRO A 127 -29.46 -29.19 -25.63
C PRO A 127 -29.22 -27.99 -24.72
N ALA A 128 -30.24 -27.15 -24.54
CA ALA A 128 -30.14 -25.95 -23.71
C ALA A 128 -29.75 -26.24 -22.23
N SER A 129 -30.10 -27.43 -21.73
CA SER A 129 -29.76 -27.86 -20.36
C SER A 129 -28.36 -28.41 -20.20
N SER A 130 -27.62 -28.61 -21.30
CA SER A 130 -26.25 -29.16 -21.31
C SER A 130 -25.56 -28.69 -22.58
N PRO A 131 -25.06 -27.45 -22.61
CA PRO A 131 -24.47 -26.85 -23.79
C PRO A 131 -23.20 -27.59 -24.20
N TRP A 132 -23.03 -27.80 -25.52
CA TRP A 132 -21.87 -28.50 -26.07
C TRP A 132 -20.94 -27.53 -26.79
N GLY A 133 -19.65 -27.79 -26.71
CA GLY A 133 -18.63 -26.96 -27.35
C GLY A 133 -17.22 -27.45 -27.17
N LEU A 134 -16.31 -26.52 -27.08
CA LEU A 134 -14.88 -26.76 -26.98
C LEU A 134 -14.28 -26.05 -25.76
N ARG A 135 -13.35 -26.71 -25.10
CA ARG A 135 -12.57 -26.14 -24.00
C ARG A 135 -11.19 -25.75 -24.50
N PHE A 136 -10.71 -24.58 -24.08
CA PHE A 136 -9.45 -24.01 -24.57
C PHE A 136 -8.71 -23.20 -23.50
N THR A 137 -7.44 -22.95 -23.75
CA THR A 137 -6.53 -22.15 -22.91
C THR A 137 -5.79 -21.17 -23.80
N LEU A 138 -5.60 -19.95 -23.34
CA LEU A 138 -4.90 -18.88 -24.04
C LEU A 138 -3.69 -18.40 -23.22
N THR A 139 -2.59 -18.13 -23.91
CA THR A 139 -1.39 -17.54 -23.35
C THR A 139 -1.27 -16.04 -23.60
N LYS A 140 -2.09 -15.50 -24.51
CA LYS A 140 -2.18 -14.09 -24.88
C LYS A 140 -3.64 -13.65 -24.92
N ASN A 141 -3.88 -12.35 -24.78
CA ASN A 141 -5.19 -11.76 -24.97
C ASN A 141 -5.58 -11.88 -26.46
N ILE A 142 -6.82 -12.22 -26.74
CA ILE A 142 -7.33 -12.27 -28.11
C ILE A 142 -8.68 -11.58 -28.26
N VAL A 143 -8.97 -11.14 -29.48
CA VAL A 143 -10.33 -10.95 -29.97
C VAL A 143 -10.65 -12.15 -30.86
N LEU A 144 -11.57 -13.02 -30.46
CA LEU A 144 -12.08 -14.09 -31.29
C LEU A 144 -13.05 -13.49 -32.30
N ASN A 145 -12.56 -13.23 -33.51
CA ASN A 145 -13.30 -12.53 -34.54
C ASN A 145 -14.44 -13.39 -35.11
N SER A 146 -14.13 -14.63 -35.49
CA SER A 146 -15.14 -15.53 -36.08
C SER A 146 -14.77 -17.01 -35.92
N VAL A 147 -15.79 -17.84 -36.09
CA VAL A 147 -15.67 -19.31 -36.21
C VAL A 147 -16.56 -19.80 -37.36
N ASP A 148 -16.22 -20.94 -37.92
CA ASP A 148 -17.09 -21.61 -38.88
C ASP A 148 -17.91 -22.72 -38.21
N VAL A 149 -19.17 -22.85 -38.61
CA VAL A 149 -20.04 -23.99 -38.30
C VAL A 149 -20.48 -24.66 -39.57
N PHE A 150 -20.83 -25.95 -39.49
CA PHE A 150 -21.32 -26.73 -40.64
C PHE A 150 -22.76 -27.17 -40.33
N ILE A 151 -23.72 -26.52 -41.02
CA ILE A 151 -25.15 -26.61 -40.72
C ILE A 151 -25.77 -27.75 -41.54
N LYS A 152 -26.38 -28.71 -40.86
CA LYS A 152 -27.14 -29.82 -41.39
C LYS A 152 -28.67 -29.60 -41.30
N GLU A 153 -29.11 -28.59 -40.55
CA GLU A 153 -30.52 -28.24 -40.41
C GLU A 153 -31.03 -27.61 -41.69
N GLU A 154 -32.11 -28.18 -42.24
CA GLU A 154 -32.69 -27.75 -43.52
C GLU A 154 -33.55 -26.47 -43.44
N ASN A 155 -33.81 -26.01 -42.22
CA ASN A 155 -34.55 -24.79 -41.97
C ASN A 155 -33.64 -23.72 -41.33
N PRO A 156 -33.89 -22.43 -41.63
CA PRO A 156 -33.22 -21.36 -40.90
C PRO A 156 -33.51 -21.46 -39.39
N GLY A 157 -32.53 -21.11 -38.58
CA GLY A 157 -32.64 -21.22 -37.12
C GLY A 157 -31.93 -20.10 -36.37
N VAL A 158 -31.82 -20.29 -35.08
CA VAL A 158 -31.06 -19.42 -34.17
C VAL A 158 -30.03 -20.25 -33.41
N MET A 159 -28.85 -19.70 -33.25
CA MET A 159 -27.81 -20.28 -32.44
C MET A 159 -27.46 -19.28 -31.32
N VAL A 160 -27.31 -19.78 -30.10
CA VAL A 160 -26.85 -19.03 -28.95
C VAL A 160 -25.50 -19.58 -28.56
N ILE A 161 -24.46 -18.75 -28.66
CA ILE A 161 -23.07 -19.08 -28.36
C ILE A 161 -22.70 -18.38 -27.06
N GLN A 162 -22.10 -19.11 -26.14
CA GLN A 162 -21.64 -18.59 -24.85
C GLN A 162 -20.14 -18.83 -24.69
N LEU A 163 -19.43 -17.78 -24.30
CA LEU A 163 -18.10 -17.87 -23.74
C LEU A 163 -18.23 -18.04 -22.22
N LYS A 164 -17.54 -19.04 -21.66
CA LYS A 164 -17.57 -19.31 -20.21
C LYS A 164 -16.17 -19.38 -19.66
N ASP A 165 -16.04 -19.02 -18.38
CA ASP A 165 -14.79 -19.14 -17.61
C ASP A 165 -14.50 -20.59 -17.18
N GLU A 166 -13.44 -20.77 -16.40
CA GLU A 166 -13.04 -22.07 -15.84
C GLU A 166 -14.09 -22.68 -14.89
N ASN A 167 -14.92 -21.82 -14.27
CA ASN A 167 -16.00 -22.20 -13.35
C ASN A 167 -17.35 -22.36 -14.06
N TYR A 168 -17.36 -22.33 -15.40
CA TYR A 168 -18.53 -22.44 -16.27
C TYR A 168 -19.50 -21.27 -16.15
N GLN A 169 -19.09 -20.12 -15.58
CA GLN A 169 -19.89 -18.91 -15.59
C GLN A 169 -19.86 -18.27 -16.97
N VAL A 170 -21.02 -17.80 -17.42
CA VAL A 170 -21.13 -17.12 -18.71
C VAL A 170 -20.48 -15.75 -18.59
N LEU A 171 -19.44 -15.53 -19.38
CA LEU A 171 -18.76 -14.24 -19.52
C LEU A 171 -19.45 -13.40 -20.59
N GLU A 172 -19.74 -14.00 -21.76
CA GLU A 172 -20.36 -13.34 -22.88
C GLU A 172 -21.33 -14.27 -23.62
N GLU A 173 -22.35 -13.71 -24.27
CA GLU A 173 -23.33 -14.43 -25.05
C GLU A 173 -23.61 -13.74 -26.39
N VAL A 174 -23.59 -14.50 -27.49
CA VAL A 174 -23.85 -14.02 -28.83
C VAL A 174 -25.01 -14.80 -29.40
N ILE A 175 -26.05 -14.10 -29.90
CA ILE A 175 -27.23 -14.69 -30.54
C ILE A 175 -27.16 -14.40 -32.03
N VAL A 176 -27.11 -15.45 -32.84
CA VAL A 176 -27.00 -15.33 -34.29
C VAL A 176 -28.11 -16.09 -35.00
N SER A 177 -28.58 -15.54 -36.12
CA SER A 177 -29.46 -16.25 -37.05
C SER A 177 -28.61 -17.13 -37.95
N THR A 178 -29.04 -18.36 -38.14
CA THR A 178 -28.40 -19.31 -39.04
C THR A 178 -29.24 -19.56 -40.29
N PRO A 179 -28.62 -19.65 -41.48
CA PRO A 179 -29.34 -20.03 -42.73
C PRO A 179 -29.77 -21.49 -42.69
N ALA A 180 -30.62 -21.87 -43.66
CA ALA A 180 -30.88 -23.26 -43.94
C ALA A 180 -29.63 -23.96 -44.46
N GLY A 181 -29.30 -25.12 -43.90
CA GLY A 181 -28.21 -25.99 -44.31
C GLY A 181 -28.68 -27.14 -45.19
N ASN A 182 -27.90 -28.23 -45.20
CA ASN A 182 -28.22 -29.43 -45.95
C ASN A 182 -27.72 -30.67 -45.19
N ASP A 183 -28.55 -31.71 -45.06
CA ASP A 183 -28.21 -32.89 -44.24
C ASP A 183 -27.08 -33.73 -44.88
N THR A 184 -26.98 -33.77 -46.22
CA THR A 184 -25.98 -34.55 -46.96
C THR A 184 -24.70 -33.77 -47.28
N GLU A 185 -24.84 -32.46 -47.58
CA GLU A 185 -23.76 -31.53 -47.86
C GLU A 185 -23.90 -30.32 -46.89
N PRO A 186 -23.41 -30.41 -45.67
CA PRO A 186 -23.56 -29.36 -44.66
C PRO A 186 -23.05 -28.02 -45.14
N LEU A 187 -23.88 -26.99 -44.94
CA LEU A 187 -23.49 -25.61 -45.28
C LEU A 187 -22.46 -25.08 -44.31
N GLN A 188 -21.30 -24.74 -44.81
CA GLN A 188 -20.33 -23.95 -44.06
C GLN A 188 -20.85 -22.53 -43.89
N HIS A 189 -20.87 -22.05 -42.66
CA HIS A 189 -21.32 -20.73 -42.31
C HIS A 189 -20.39 -20.09 -41.29
N THR A 190 -19.85 -18.94 -41.63
CA THR A 190 -18.98 -18.17 -40.74
C THR A 190 -19.86 -17.33 -39.81
N ILE A 191 -19.56 -17.38 -38.53
CA ILE A 191 -20.23 -16.61 -37.48
C ILE A 191 -19.23 -15.59 -36.93
N ASP A 192 -19.54 -14.32 -37.09
CA ASP A 192 -18.79 -13.22 -36.47
C ASP A 192 -19.15 -13.15 -34.99
N LEU A 193 -18.12 -13.19 -34.13
CA LEU A 193 -18.27 -13.23 -32.68
C LEU A 193 -17.76 -11.94 -32.01
N ASN A 194 -16.57 -11.49 -32.37
CA ASN A 194 -15.86 -10.32 -31.81
C ASN A 194 -15.78 -10.36 -30.26
N LEU A 195 -15.46 -11.52 -29.70
CA LEU A 195 -15.34 -11.75 -28.27
C LEU A 195 -13.95 -11.39 -27.79
N ASN A 196 -13.86 -10.50 -26.80
CA ASN A 196 -12.62 -10.18 -26.11
C ASN A 196 -12.35 -11.25 -25.05
N ILE A 197 -11.24 -11.97 -25.19
CA ILE A 197 -10.88 -13.08 -24.30
C ILE A 197 -9.46 -12.85 -23.77
N PRO A 198 -9.29 -12.52 -22.49
CA PRO A 198 -7.96 -12.36 -21.91
C PRO A 198 -7.20 -13.69 -21.87
N ALA A 199 -5.88 -13.62 -21.72
CA ALA A 199 -5.05 -14.79 -21.43
C ALA A 199 -5.60 -15.50 -20.18
N GLY A 200 -5.65 -16.83 -20.22
CA GLY A 200 -6.26 -17.60 -19.14
C GLY A 200 -6.47 -19.06 -19.49
N VAL A 201 -6.90 -19.82 -18.52
CA VAL A 201 -7.02 -21.27 -18.64
C VAL A 201 -8.46 -21.73 -18.62
N ASN A 202 -8.72 -22.84 -19.33
CA ASN A 202 -9.97 -23.57 -19.21
C ASN A 202 -11.25 -22.79 -19.60
N TYR A 203 -11.16 -21.81 -20.48
CA TYR A 203 -12.34 -21.22 -21.11
C TYR A 203 -13.14 -22.27 -21.90
N SER A 204 -14.42 -22.01 -22.11
CA SER A 204 -15.27 -22.83 -22.95
C SER A 204 -16.06 -21.96 -23.92
N LEU A 205 -16.04 -22.33 -25.21
CA LEU A 205 -16.93 -21.79 -26.22
C LEU A 205 -17.99 -22.84 -26.49
N VAL A 206 -19.25 -22.56 -26.18
CA VAL A 206 -20.33 -23.54 -26.25
C VAL A 206 -21.53 -22.99 -26.99
N ALA A 207 -22.30 -23.89 -27.60
CA ALA A 207 -23.63 -23.60 -28.13
C ALA A 207 -24.65 -23.99 -27.08
N SER A 208 -25.35 -23.04 -26.46
CA SER A 208 -26.46 -23.32 -25.54
C SER A 208 -27.76 -23.60 -26.26
N THR A 209 -27.90 -23.10 -27.49
CA THR A 209 -28.94 -23.45 -28.45
C THR A 209 -28.32 -23.51 -29.82
N SER A 210 -28.65 -24.50 -30.62
CA SER A 210 -28.14 -24.60 -31.99
C SER A 210 -29.15 -25.33 -32.91
N PRO A 211 -29.10 -25.05 -34.22
CA PRO A 211 -29.67 -25.97 -35.22
C PRO A 211 -28.87 -27.29 -35.21
N LYS A 212 -29.21 -28.21 -36.07
CA LYS A 212 -28.46 -29.45 -36.27
C LYS A 212 -27.13 -29.13 -36.96
N LEU A 213 -26.01 -29.28 -36.21
CA LEU A 213 -24.65 -28.98 -36.65
C LEU A 213 -23.81 -30.24 -36.77
N VAL A 214 -22.77 -30.19 -37.61
CA VAL A 214 -21.76 -31.26 -37.69
C VAL A 214 -20.94 -31.31 -36.37
N ARG A 215 -20.71 -32.52 -35.88
CA ARG A 215 -19.74 -32.87 -34.85
C ARG A 215 -18.93 -34.07 -35.27
N GLU A 216 -17.74 -34.21 -34.76
CA GLU A 216 -16.86 -35.32 -35.14
C GLU A 216 -16.40 -36.11 -33.91
N GLY A 217 -16.71 -37.41 -33.87
CA GLY A 217 -16.14 -38.32 -32.90
C GLY A 217 -14.66 -38.64 -33.21
N ILE A 218 -13.97 -39.31 -32.28
CA ILE A 218 -12.53 -39.62 -32.33
C ILE A 218 -12.11 -40.34 -33.63
N ASN A 219 -12.99 -41.08 -34.27
CA ASN A 219 -12.66 -41.77 -35.52
C ASN A 219 -12.61 -40.85 -36.76
N TYR A 220 -13.06 -39.62 -36.62
CA TYR A 220 -13.19 -38.64 -37.70
C TYR A 220 -12.23 -37.44 -37.57
N HIS A 221 -11.49 -37.33 -36.45
CA HIS A 221 -10.47 -36.33 -36.22
C HIS A 221 -9.24 -36.93 -35.52
N ASN A 222 -8.13 -36.23 -35.53
CA ASN A 222 -6.86 -36.74 -35.02
C ASN A 222 -6.73 -36.71 -33.47
N GLY A 223 -7.82 -36.33 -32.78
CA GLY A 223 -7.80 -36.12 -31.33
C GLY A 223 -7.26 -34.73 -30.91
N PHE A 224 -7.51 -34.42 -29.66
CA PHE A 224 -6.96 -33.19 -29.03
C PHE A 224 -5.52 -33.36 -28.61
N PRO A 225 -4.73 -32.29 -28.45
CA PRO A 225 -5.11 -30.85 -28.58
C PRO A 225 -5.05 -30.32 -30.00
N TYR A 226 -5.73 -29.19 -30.25
CA TYR A 226 -5.63 -28.41 -31.48
C TYR A 226 -5.04 -27.03 -31.16
N LEU A 227 -4.03 -26.60 -31.92
CA LEU A 227 -3.36 -25.32 -31.71
C LEU A 227 -4.23 -24.15 -32.19
N LEU A 228 -4.15 -23.05 -31.46
CA LEU A 228 -4.59 -21.72 -31.85
C LEU A 228 -3.35 -20.85 -32.12
N GLY A 229 -2.64 -21.16 -33.24
CA GLY A 229 -1.34 -20.55 -33.48
C GLY A 229 -0.35 -20.85 -32.37
N ASP A 230 0.36 -19.80 -31.93
CA ASP A 230 1.26 -19.81 -30.75
C ASP A 230 0.62 -19.18 -29.50
N VAL A 231 -0.67 -18.83 -29.58
CA VAL A 231 -1.36 -18.08 -28.53
C VAL A 231 -2.28 -18.94 -27.66
N GLY A 232 -2.50 -20.19 -28.01
CA GLY A 232 -3.36 -21.03 -27.21
C GLY A 232 -3.60 -22.43 -27.79
N VAL A 233 -4.49 -23.14 -27.15
CA VAL A 233 -4.78 -24.53 -27.49
C VAL A 233 -6.20 -24.93 -27.12
N ILE A 234 -6.91 -25.59 -28.03
CA ILE A 234 -8.17 -26.28 -27.74
C ILE A 234 -7.84 -27.64 -27.16
N THR A 235 -8.23 -27.88 -25.89
CA THR A 235 -7.81 -29.03 -25.11
C THR A 235 -8.74 -30.23 -25.22
N GLN A 236 -10.06 -29.99 -25.40
CA GLN A 236 -11.06 -31.08 -25.41
C GLN A 236 -12.44 -30.60 -25.87
N GLY A 237 -13.32 -31.54 -26.21
CA GLY A 237 -14.72 -31.29 -26.35
C GLY A 237 -15.43 -31.16 -25.00
N MET A 238 -16.50 -30.41 -24.96
CA MET A 238 -17.29 -30.16 -23.76
C MET A 238 -18.75 -30.64 -23.96
N LEU A 239 -19.26 -31.38 -23.00
CA LEU A 239 -20.64 -31.94 -23.02
C LEU A 239 -21.55 -31.34 -21.94
N GLN A 240 -21.00 -30.82 -20.86
CA GLN A 240 -21.75 -30.33 -19.70
C GLN A 240 -20.96 -29.28 -18.94
N ASP A 241 -21.70 -28.37 -18.30
CA ASP A 241 -21.13 -27.37 -17.37
C ASP A 241 -20.79 -27.98 -16.00
N THR A 242 -20.12 -29.13 -15.99
CA THR A 242 -19.75 -29.83 -14.76
C THR A 242 -18.34 -30.34 -14.85
N PRO A 243 -17.52 -30.16 -13.79
CA PRO A 243 -16.17 -30.73 -13.74
C PRO A 243 -16.19 -32.25 -13.99
N GLY A 244 -15.32 -32.71 -14.87
CA GLY A 244 -15.18 -34.14 -15.19
C GLY A 244 -16.12 -34.71 -16.23
N ALA A 245 -17.13 -33.96 -16.71
CA ALA A 245 -18.05 -34.36 -17.77
C ALA A 245 -17.54 -34.02 -19.17
N ASN A 246 -16.26 -33.75 -19.32
CA ASN A 246 -15.65 -33.37 -20.60
C ASN A 246 -15.42 -34.60 -21.50
N ASN A 247 -15.65 -34.43 -22.79
CA ASN A 247 -15.48 -35.49 -23.76
C ASN A 247 -14.31 -35.19 -24.72
N ALA A 248 -13.12 -35.66 -24.39
CA ALA A 248 -11.92 -35.53 -25.21
C ALA A 248 -12.02 -36.26 -26.57
N SER A 249 -13.08 -37.00 -26.82
CA SER A 249 -13.24 -37.82 -28.02
C SER A 249 -14.13 -37.21 -29.08
N THR A 250 -14.72 -36.03 -28.85
CA THR A 250 -15.64 -35.41 -29.82
C THR A 250 -15.29 -33.94 -30.02
N TYR A 251 -15.11 -33.52 -31.26
CA TYR A 251 -14.96 -32.13 -31.65
C TYR A 251 -16.36 -31.54 -31.97
N TYR A 252 -16.75 -30.49 -31.25
CA TYR A 252 -18.06 -29.88 -31.35
C TYR A 252 -18.02 -28.53 -32.05
N PHE A 253 -18.69 -28.45 -33.21
CA PHE A 253 -19.26 -27.29 -33.89
C PHE A 253 -18.33 -26.20 -34.42
N PHE A 254 -17.32 -25.75 -33.64
CA PHE A 254 -16.58 -24.52 -33.91
C PHE A 254 -15.26 -24.80 -34.63
N TYR A 255 -15.25 -24.62 -35.93
CA TYR A 255 -14.10 -24.85 -36.78
C TYR A 255 -13.45 -23.53 -37.21
N ASN A 256 -12.26 -23.59 -37.79
CA ASN A 256 -11.58 -22.49 -38.49
C ASN A 256 -11.64 -21.17 -37.72
N TRP A 257 -11.10 -21.17 -36.49
CA TRP A 257 -11.09 -19.99 -35.66
C TRP A 257 -10.25 -18.89 -36.29
N ALA A 258 -10.84 -17.69 -36.43
CA ALA A 258 -10.11 -16.47 -36.78
C ALA A 258 -10.09 -15.51 -35.60
N PHE A 259 -8.93 -15.05 -35.25
CA PHE A 259 -8.76 -14.19 -34.09
C PHE A 259 -7.59 -13.23 -34.30
N THR A 260 -7.59 -12.11 -33.55
CA THR A 260 -6.49 -11.18 -33.41
C THR A 260 -5.91 -11.35 -32.02
N ALA A 261 -4.61 -11.61 -31.93
CA ALA A 261 -3.90 -11.76 -30.66
C ALA A 261 -3.10 -10.51 -30.37
N PHE A 262 -3.14 -10.09 -29.10
CA PHE A 262 -2.46 -8.91 -28.60
C PHE A 262 -1.38 -9.31 -27.60
N GLU A 263 -0.22 -8.69 -27.70
CA GLU A 263 0.89 -8.92 -26.79
C GLU A 263 1.52 -7.58 -26.42
N ASP A 264 1.12 -7.08 -25.26
CA ASP A 264 1.68 -5.83 -24.73
C ASP A 264 3.19 -5.94 -24.51
N CYS A 265 3.89 -4.84 -24.77
CA CYS A 265 5.31 -4.72 -24.49
C CYS A 265 5.50 -4.24 -23.05
N VAL A 266 6.10 -5.05 -22.23
CA VAL A 266 6.35 -4.72 -20.84
C VAL A 266 7.83 -4.51 -20.56
N SER A 267 8.17 -3.58 -19.69
CA SER A 267 9.53 -3.43 -19.15
C SER A 267 9.83 -4.54 -18.12
N ASP A 268 11.10 -4.59 -17.70
CA ASP A 268 11.40 -5.28 -16.45
C ASP A 268 10.68 -4.58 -15.29
N ARG A 269 10.30 -5.36 -14.25
CA ARG A 269 9.70 -4.83 -13.04
C ARG A 269 10.75 -4.18 -12.15
N VAL A 270 10.40 -3.04 -11.57
CA VAL A 270 11.17 -2.38 -10.51
C VAL A 270 10.45 -2.53 -9.18
N GLY A 271 11.18 -3.00 -8.16
CA GLY A 271 10.67 -3.07 -6.80
C GLY A 271 10.76 -1.71 -6.10
N VAL A 272 9.79 -1.42 -5.27
CA VAL A 272 9.79 -0.30 -4.34
C VAL A 272 9.36 -0.78 -2.96
N ASP A 273 10.15 -0.41 -1.95
CA ASP A 273 9.86 -0.70 -0.56
C ASP A 273 9.28 0.55 0.10
N ILE A 274 8.15 0.40 0.76
CA ILE A 274 7.54 1.44 1.59
C ILE A 274 7.77 1.04 3.04
N ILE A 275 8.41 1.94 3.76
CA ILE A 275 8.75 1.75 5.17
C ILE A 275 7.70 2.45 6.01
N VAL A 276 7.09 1.70 6.91
CA VAL A 276 6.11 2.19 7.87
C VAL A 276 6.75 2.23 9.25
N ASN A 277 6.95 3.43 9.78
CA ASN A 277 7.50 3.63 11.10
C ASN A 277 6.39 3.58 12.15
N GLU A 278 6.66 2.92 13.26
CA GLU A 278 5.72 2.88 14.38
C GLU A 278 5.52 4.27 14.97
N ILE A 279 4.27 4.62 15.29
CA ILE A 279 3.96 5.82 16.07
C ILE A 279 4.39 5.55 17.52
N PRO A 280 5.32 6.37 18.09
CA PRO A 280 5.75 6.16 19.46
C PRO A 280 4.59 6.36 20.44
N GLN A 281 4.66 5.70 21.59
CA GLN A 281 3.69 5.95 22.66
C GLN A 281 3.82 7.39 23.15
N MET A 282 2.75 7.95 23.75
CA MET A 282 2.82 9.29 24.33
C MET A 282 3.89 9.37 25.43
N PRO A 283 4.49 10.56 25.67
CA PRO A 283 5.43 10.77 26.76
C PRO A 283 4.87 10.36 28.12
N VAL A 284 5.76 9.99 29.05
CA VAL A 284 5.39 9.59 30.40
C VAL A 284 5.63 10.73 31.38
N GLY A 285 4.65 11.09 32.17
CA GLY A 285 4.73 12.13 33.18
C GLY A 285 3.44 12.30 33.96
N GLU A 286 3.53 12.96 35.13
CA GLU A 286 2.34 13.29 35.90
C GLU A 286 1.53 14.41 35.23
N GLN A 287 0.23 14.21 35.06
CA GLN A 287 -0.67 15.17 34.41
C GLN A 287 -0.93 16.44 35.24
N GLN A 288 -0.58 16.43 36.53
CA GLN A 288 -0.70 17.56 37.44
C GLN A 288 0.65 17.79 38.07
N GLN A 289 1.28 18.91 37.78
CA GLN A 289 2.59 19.24 38.34
C GLN A 289 2.56 20.61 39.02
N THR A 290 3.41 20.79 39.99
CA THR A 290 3.58 22.07 40.69
C THR A 290 4.90 22.69 40.30
N PHE A 291 4.94 24.03 40.21
CA PHE A 291 6.14 24.75 39.85
C PHE A 291 6.36 25.98 40.73
N VAL A 292 7.58 26.52 40.73
CA VAL A 292 7.93 27.80 41.35
C VAL A 292 8.14 28.87 40.29
N ALA A 293 7.97 30.14 40.65
CA ALA A 293 8.08 31.23 39.70
C ALA A 293 9.47 31.27 39.02
N GLY A 294 9.45 31.33 37.66
CA GLY A 294 10.65 31.33 36.81
C GLY A 294 11.02 29.96 36.26
N GLU A 295 10.30 28.89 36.60
CA GLU A 295 10.47 27.59 35.95
C GLU A 295 9.82 27.58 34.56
N THR A 296 10.31 26.71 33.70
CA THR A 296 10.00 26.59 32.28
C THR A 296 9.48 25.18 31.93
N LEU A 297 9.09 24.95 30.70
CA LEU A 297 8.67 23.64 30.24
C LEU A 297 9.74 22.56 30.39
N ASN A 298 11.04 22.94 30.33
CA ASN A 298 12.17 22.03 30.57
C ASN A 298 12.29 21.54 32.03
N ASP A 299 11.62 22.24 32.95
CA ASP A 299 11.66 21.88 34.38
C ASP A 299 10.54 20.90 34.78
N LEU A 300 9.61 20.59 33.83
CA LEU A 300 8.56 19.61 34.05
C LEU A 300 9.11 18.18 34.02
N ASP A 301 8.57 17.34 34.88
CA ASP A 301 8.90 15.92 34.95
C ASP A 301 8.14 15.13 33.90
N VAL A 302 8.68 15.12 32.68
CA VAL A 302 8.15 14.39 31.52
C VAL A 302 9.28 13.66 30.83
N GLU A 303 9.15 12.35 30.71
CA GLU A 303 10.12 11.48 30.06
C GLU A 303 9.66 11.14 28.66
N GLY A 304 10.54 11.29 27.66
CA GLY A 304 10.30 10.97 26.26
C GLY A 304 11.51 11.20 25.38
N VAL A 305 11.41 10.79 24.12
CA VAL A 305 12.47 10.95 23.10
C VAL A 305 12.08 12.09 22.17
N ASN A 306 12.97 13.08 21.99
CA ASN A 306 12.72 14.26 21.16
C ASN A 306 11.38 14.92 21.52
N LEU A 307 11.23 15.31 22.80
CA LEU A 307 10.02 15.95 23.29
C LEU A 307 9.79 17.29 22.60
N THR A 308 8.55 17.48 22.16
CA THR A 308 8.03 18.74 21.61
C THR A 308 6.87 19.20 22.48
N TRP A 309 6.81 20.50 22.78
CA TRP A 309 5.76 21.10 23.59
C TRP A 309 4.84 21.97 22.75
N TYR A 310 3.55 21.93 23.08
CA TYR A 310 2.51 22.70 22.39
C TYR A 310 1.62 23.46 23.35
N ALA A 311 1.04 24.56 22.88
CA ALA A 311 0.12 25.38 23.64
C ALA A 311 -1.28 24.75 23.76
N ASP A 312 -1.62 23.90 22.81
CA ASP A 312 -2.93 23.20 22.73
C ASP A 312 -2.77 21.78 22.15
N ASN A 313 -3.83 21.04 22.10
CA ASN A 313 -3.87 19.67 21.58
C ASN A 313 -4.05 19.57 20.06
N SER A 314 -3.98 20.68 19.33
CA SER A 314 -3.99 20.64 17.87
C SER A 314 -2.63 20.39 17.23
N GLY A 315 -1.55 20.66 18.00
CA GLY A 315 -0.18 20.59 17.50
C GLY A 315 0.23 21.76 16.61
N ASP A 316 -0.63 22.81 16.50
CA ASP A 316 -0.37 23.95 15.60
C ASP A 316 0.60 24.98 16.20
N GLN A 317 0.71 25.04 17.52
CA GLN A 317 1.51 26.03 18.23
C GLN A 317 2.59 25.37 19.08
N GLU A 318 3.73 25.10 18.45
CA GLU A 318 4.90 24.60 19.13
C GLU A 318 5.46 25.65 20.10
N LEU A 319 5.87 25.21 21.28
CA LEU A 319 6.49 26.02 22.33
C LEU A 319 7.95 25.64 22.52
N ASP A 320 8.80 26.67 22.70
CA ASP A 320 10.19 26.42 23.11
C ASP A 320 10.21 25.89 24.56
N GLY A 321 11.05 24.90 24.83
CA GLY A 321 11.22 24.33 26.17
C GLY A 321 11.63 25.35 27.27
N THR A 322 12.14 26.54 26.88
CA THR A 322 12.45 27.68 27.76
C THR A 322 11.24 28.57 28.03
N THR A 323 10.05 28.23 27.53
CA THR A 323 8.80 28.98 27.80
C THR A 323 8.49 28.92 29.31
N GLU A 324 8.32 30.09 29.95
CA GLU A 324 7.97 30.17 31.36
C GLU A 324 6.57 29.61 31.64
N LEU A 325 6.45 28.89 32.74
CA LEU A 325 5.21 28.26 33.17
C LEU A 325 4.23 29.33 33.71
N THR A 326 2.93 29.16 33.35
CA THR A 326 1.85 30.04 33.81
C THR A 326 0.88 29.27 34.70
N ASP A 327 0.53 29.83 35.85
CA ASP A 327 -0.38 29.22 36.84
C ASP A 327 -1.72 28.84 36.23
N GLY A 328 -2.10 27.58 36.40
CA GLY A 328 -3.36 26.99 35.88
C GLY A 328 -3.32 26.66 34.39
N ALA A 329 -2.22 26.86 33.68
CA ALA A 329 -2.09 26.51 32.26
C ALA A 329 -1.95 24.99 32.09
N THR A 330 -2.41 24.49 30.93
CA THR A 330 -2.19 23.13 30.48
C THR A 330 -1.30 23.18 29.23
N TYR A 331 -0.22 22.43 29.24
CA TYR A 331 0.71 22.25 28.14
C TYR A 331 0.63 20.82 27.63
N PHE A 332 0.92 20.62 26.35
CA PHE A 332 0.81 19.34 25.68
C PHE A 332 2.20 18.91 25.19
N ALA A 333 2.63 17.73 25.61
CA ALA A 333 3.91 17.17 25.22
C ALA A 333 3.69 15.98 24.28
N SER A 334 4.37 15.96 23.15
CA SER A 334 4.54 14.78 22.31
C SER A 334 5.97 14.31 22.32
N GLN A 335 6.22 13.13 21.80
CA GLN A 335 7.56 12.66 21.47
C GLN A 335 7.60 12.17 20.03
N SER A 336 8.78 12.24 19.42
CA SER A 336 8.96 11.80 18.05
C SER A 336 10.07 10.78 17.89
N ASN A 337 9.85 9.81 17.02
CA ASN A 337 10.85 8.86 16.59
C ASN A 337 10.73 8.61 15.08
N GLU A 338 11.87 8.67 14.36
CA GLU A 338 11.93 8.43 12.90
C GLU A 338 10.94 9.27 12.06
N GLY A 339 10.56 10.45 12.56
CA GLY A 339 9.64 11.38 11.90
C GLY A 339 8.17 11.18 12.28
N CYS A 340 7.84 10.17 13.08
CA CYS A 340 6.49 9.92 13.56
C CYS A 340 6.29 10.51 14.96
N GLU A 341 5.20 11.22 15.16
CA GLU A 341 4.85 11.90 16.39
C GLU A 341 3.76 11.15 17.15
N SER A 342 3.92 11.09 18.48
CA SER A 342 2.99 10.41 19.38
C SER A 342 1.72 11.23 19.63
N GLU A 343 0.75 10.60 20.29
CA GLU A 343 -0.32 11.28 21.00
C GLU A 343 0.24 12.23 22.07
N PHE A 344 -0.56 13.22 22.50
CA PHE A 344 -0.17 14.25 23.46
C PHE A 344 -0.39 13.83 24.91
N LEU A 345 0.63 14.02 25.75
CA LEU A 345 0.49 14.07 27.20
C LEU A 345 0.07 15.49 27.61
N ALA A 346 -1.09 15.64 28.21
CA ALA A 346 -1.54 16.92 28.75
C ALA A 346 -1.02 17.10 30.20
N VAL A 347 -0.26 18.18 30.45
CA VAL A 347 0.30 18.52 31.75
C VAL A 347 -0.28 19.85 32.22
N THR A 348 -1.07 19.85 33.27
CA THR A 348 -1.60 21.06 33.91
C THR A 348 -0.69 21.46 35.08
N VAL A 349 -0.27 22.71 35.12
CA VAL A 349 0.67 23.21 36.12
C VAL A 349 0.03 24.15 37.11
N SER A 350 0.47 24.12 38.37
CA SER A 350 0.03 25.05 39.41
C SER A 350 1.18 25.66 40.17
N LEU A 351 1.12 26.99 40.35
CA LEU A 351 2.16 27.73 41.05
C LEU A 351 2.17 27.41 42.54
N THR A 352 3.25 26.88 43.05
CA THR A 352 3.48 26.80 44.48
C THR A 352 4.07 28.12 44.99
N LEU A 353 3.32 28.80 45.81
CA LEU A 353 3.89 29.93 46.58
C LEU A 353 4.92 29.36 47.54
N ASN A 354 6.20 29.65 47.28
CA ASN A 354 7.29 29.33 48.18
C ASN A 354 7.10 30.19 49.42
N VAL A 355 6.31 29.71 50.40
CA VAL A 355 6.29 30.31 51.72
C VAL A 355 7.65 29.96 52.32
N ASN A 356 8.61 30.88 52.20
CA ASN A 356 9.80 30.81 53.04
C ASN A 356 9.29 30.66 54.47
N THR A 357 9.27 29.46 55.00
CA THR A 357 9.08 29.25 56.46
C THR A 357 10.17 30.05 57.11
N PRO A 358 9.83 31.09 57.88
CA PRO A 358 10.87 31.84 58.53
C PRO A 358 11.68 30.86 59.35
N ILE A 359 13.01 31.05 59.38
CA ILE A 359 13.94 30.31 60.28
C ILE A 359 13.57 30.67 61.73
N ALA A 360 12.30 30.46 62.10
CA ALA A 360 11.76 30.79 63.43
C ALA A 360 12.29 29.83 64.48
N ASP A 361 12.81 28.70 64.13
CA ASP A 361 13.30 27.67 65.04
C ASP A 361 14.78 27.82 65.41
N GLU A 362 15.55 28.66 64.72
CA GLU A 362 16.97 28.82 65.05
C GLU A 362 17.27 29.81 66.20
N ILE A 363 16.37 30.78 66.54
CA ILE A 363 16.55 31.75 67.61
C ILE A 363 15.58 31.52 68.72
N ALA A 364 16.05 30.98 69.82
CA ALA A 364 15.30 30.85 71.05
C ALA A 364 15.56 32.05 71.99
N ILE A 365 14.58 32.47 72.75
CA ILE A 365 14.62 33.52 73.74
C ILE A 365 14.11 32.94 75.07
N TRP A 366 14.91 33.02 76.07
CA TRP A 366 14.57 32.46 77.39
C TRP A 366 15.26 33.25 78.51
N PRO A 367 14.83 33.17 79.75
CA PRO A 367 13.51 32.62 80.13
C PRO A 367 12.38 33.55 79.75
N VAL A 368 11.20 32.98 79.54
CA VAL A 368 9.96 33.74 79.41
C VAL A 368 8.94 33.03 80.29
N PRO A 369 8.47 33.62 81.36
CA PRO A 369 8.67 34.99 81.82
C PRO A 369 10.12 35.27 82.32
N ALA A 370 10.57 36.55 82.23
CA ALA A 370 11.87 37.04 82.67
C ALA A 370 11.71 38.13 83.76
N SER A 371 12.66 38.16 84.71
CA SER A 371 12.72 39.21 85.79
C SER A 371 13.85 40.18 85.60
N GLU A 372 15.08 39.73 85.32
CA GLU A 372 16.22 40.58 85.18
C GLU A 372 16.87 40.50 83.78
N PHE A 373 16.96 39.31 83.25
CA PHE A 373 17.63 39.04 81.95
C PHE A 373 16.85 38.08 81.05
N ILE A 374 17.00 38.29 79.77
CA ILE A 374 16.64 37.29 78.68
C ILE A 374 17.94 36.90 77.97
N PHE A 375 17.96 35.67 77.44
CA PHE A 375 19.01 35.11 76.61
C PHE A 375 18.48 34.83 75.19
N ILE A 376 19.36 34.96 74.21
CA ILE A 376 19.05 34.72 72.82
C ILE A 376 20.02 33.67 72.29
N SER A 377 19.55 32.59 71.75
CA SER A 377 20.37 31.57 71.05
C SER A 377 20.96 32.10 69.74
N ASN A 378 22.10 31.55 69.34
CA ASN A 378 22.74 31.85 68.02
C ASN A 378 22.97 33.35 67.84
N ILE A 379 23.49 34.01 68.92
CA ILE A 379 23.67 35.45 68.96
C ILE A 379 24.61 35.98 67.86
N GLU A 380 25.47 35.11 67.35
CA GLU A 380 26.42 35.43 66.28
C GLU A 380 25.69 35.74 64.94
N LYS A 381 24.40 35.29 64.80
CA LYS A 381 23.55 35.58 63.63
C LYS A 381 22.69 36.85 63.88
N VAL A 382 22.69 37.42 65.01
CA VAL A 382 21.85 38.57 65.44
C VAL A 382 22.56 39.89 65.19
N ASN A 383 21.92 40.73 64.37
CA ASN A 383 22.51 42.08 64.06
C ASN A 383 21.82 43.17 64.85
N SER A 384 20.63 42.99 65.39
CA SER A 384 19.92 43.98 66.18
C SER A 384 18.85 43.37 67.05
N VAL A 385 18.63 43.94 68.24
CA VAL A 385 17.47 43.55 69.07
C VAL A 385 16.75 44.80 69.50
N LYS A 386 15.42 44.80 69.31
CA LYS A 386 14.52 45.88 69.74
C LYS A 386 13.39 45.30 70.55
N ILE A 387 13.01 45.97 71.69
CA ILE A 387 11.87 45.59 72.49
C ILE A 387 10.83 46.69 72.42
N PHE A 388 9.60 46.26 72.19
CA PHE A 388 8.46 47.17 72.05
C PHE A 388 7.42 46.86 73.13
N ASN A 389 6.76 47.86 73.63
CA ASN A 389 5.60 47.71 74.51
C ASN A 389 4.31 47.34 73.67
N THR A 390 3.23 47.10 74.32
CA THR A 390 1.94 46.71 73.68
C THR A 390 1.34 47.85 72.84
N LEU A 391 1.82 49.08 72.96
CA LEU A 391 1.45 50.23 72.15
C LEU A 391 2.37 50.38 70.90
N GLY A 392 3.30 49.47 70.70
CA GLY A 392 4.24 49.49 69.57
C GLY A 392 5.40 50.50 69.73
N GLN A 393 5.60 51.12 70.91
CA GLN A 393 6.68 52.02 71.13
C GLN A 393 7.95 51.23 71.48
N SER A 394 9.11 51.57 70.88
CA SER A 394 10.39 50.97 71.19
C SER A 394 10.86 51.43 72.56
N VAL A 395 10.92 50.50 73.52
CA VAL A 395 11.32 50.74 74.90
C VAL A 395 12.80 50.39 75.12
N LYS A 396 13.38 49.56 74.29
CA LYS A 396 14.79 49.25 74.35
C LYS A 396 15.31 48.95 72.93
N ASN A 397 16.48 49.48 72.62
CA ASN A 397 17.19 49.25 71.35
C ASN A 397 18.62 48.87 71.64
N ILE A 398 19.03 47.67 71.26
CA ILE A 398 20.33 47.09 71.64
C ILE A 398 21.10 46.92 70.33
N GLY A 399 22.14 47.80 70.19
CA GLY A 399 23.02 47.79 69.00
C GLY A 399 24.19 46.81 69.14
N ASP A 400 24.69 46.62 70.36
CA ASP A 400 25.70 45.59 70.64
C ASP A 400 24.96 44.33 71.10
N THR A 401 24.93 43.33 70.26
CA THR A 401 24.18 42.06 70.50
C THR A 401 25.03 41.17 71.43
N ASN A 402 24.64 41.12 72.71
CA ASN A 402 25.19 40.18 73.70
C ASN A 402 24.13 39.06 73.92
N GLU A 403 24.65 37.84 74.17
CA GLU A 403 23.78 36.68 74.48
C GLU A 403 22.81 36.95 75.64
N LYS A 404 23.22 37.88 76.57
CA LYS A 404 22.45 38.23 77.73
C LYS A 404 22.00 39.68 77.68
N ILE A 405 20.72 39.92 77.73
CA ILE A 405 20.04 41.22 77.63
C ILE A 405 19.35 41.51 78.94
N TYR A 406 19.73 42.64 79.58
CA TYR A 406 19.15 43.13 80.85
C TYR A 406 17.72 43.71 80.53
N VAL A 407 16.71 43.25 81.24
CA VAL A 407 15.29 43.68 81.11
C VAL A 407 14.69 44.09 82.45
N GLY A 408 15.46 44.05 83.55
CA GLY A 408 14.93 44.35 84.89
C GLY A 408 14.60 45.83 85.10
N ASP A 409 14.89 46.72 84.16
CA ASP A 409 14.45 48.13 84.13
C ASP A 409 13.10 48.32 83.42
N LEU A 410 12.55 47.28 82.83
CA LEU A 410 11.24 47.34 82.18
C LEU A 410 10.11 47.07 83.22
N ALA A 411 8.96 47.73 83.04
CA ALA A 411 7.80 47.49 83.89
C ALA A 411 7.25 46.08 83.66
N LYS A 412 6.68 45.46 84.66
CA LYS A 412 6.02 44.17 84.50
C LYS A 412 4.94 44.24 83.42
N GLY A 413 4.96 43.25 82.51
CA GLY A 413 4.00 43.27 81.44
C GLY A 413 4.45 42.46 80.21
N ILE A 414 3.63 42.52 79.15
CA ILE A 414 3.88 41.85 77.86
C ILE A 414 4.60 42.79 76.91
N TYR A 415 5.70 42.31 76.28
CA TYR A 415 6.48 43.01 75.28
C TYR A 415 6.68 42.20 74.04
N LEU A 416 6.91 42.84 72.91
CA LEU A 416 7.29 42.23 71.64
C LEU A 416 8.78 42.49 71.45
N ILE A 417 9.58 41.42 71.35
CA ILE A 417 11.00 41.52 71.03
C ILE A 417 11.16 41.21 69.51
N ARG A 418 11.87 42.11 68.80
CA ARG A 418 12.28 41.93 67.45
C ARG A 418 13.78 41.70 67.33
N VAL A 419 14.11 40.57 66.77
CA VAL A 419 15.53 40.18 66.56
C VAL A 419 15.82 40.23 65.08
N GLY A 420 16.69 41.09 64.63
CA GLY A 420 17.14 41.20 63.24
C GLY A 420 18.36 40.34 63.04
N THR A 421 18.33 39.54 61.97
CA THR A 421 19.44 38.77 61.42
C THR A 421 19.86 39.35 60.08
N SER A 422 20.90 38.81 59.45
CA SER A 422 21.33 39.24 58.09
C SER A 422 20.28 38.98 56.98
N SER A 423 19.37 38.01 57.20
CA SER A 423 18.37 37.59 56.23
C SER A 423 16.92 37.84 56.63
N ASN A 424 16.61 37.96 57.96
CA ASN A 424 15.26 38.01 58.44
C ASN A 424 15.09 38.87 59.70
N VAL A 425 13.85 39.24 60.05
CA VAL A 425 13.47 39.85 61.32
C VAL A 425 12.46 38.93 62.03
N ILE A 426 12.88 38.38 63.16
CA ILE A 426 12.07 37.50 64.00
C ILE A 426 11.41 38.32 65.09
N SER A 427 10.12 38.13 65.32
CA SER A 427 9.36 38.79 66.38
C SER A 427 8.81 37.72 67.32
N LYS A 428 9.10 37.83 68.62
CA LYS A 428 8.57 36.95 69.69
C LYS A 428 7.99 37.75 70.81
N GLN A 429 6.99 37.21 71.44
CA GLN A 429 6.40 37.79 72.67
C GLN A 429 7.25 37.35 73.87
N ILE A 430 7.57 38.30 74.75
CA ILE A 430 8.19 38.04 76.03
C ILE A 430 7.32 38.63 77.17
N ILE A 431 7.45 38.06 78.35
CA ILE A 431 6.76 38.49 79.58
C ILE A 431 7.81 38.89 80.61
N ILE A 432 7.68 40.08 81.17
CA ILE A 432 8.53 40.61 82.25
C ILE A 432 7.76 40.56 83.57
N GLU A 433 8.35 39.95 84.62
CA GLU A 433 7.75 39.76 85.93
C GLU A 433 8.42 40.59 87.04
#